data_e9c55709debfee6c502dec3e6b6f14c4
#
_entry.id   e9c55709debfee6c502dec3e6b6f14c4
#
_cell.length_a   1.000
_cell.length_b   1.000
_cell.length_c   1.000
_cell.angle_alpha   90.00
_cell.angle_beta   90.00
_cell.angle_gamma   90.00
#
_symmetry.space_group_name_H-M   'P 1'
#
loop_
_entity.id
_entity.type
_entity.pdbx_description
1 polymer ?
#
loop_
_entity_poly.entity_id
_entity_poly.type
_entity_poly.pdbx_seq_one_letter_code
_entity_poly.pdbx_strand_id
1 'polypeptide(L)'
;MGNKALPSICYDLHSHSSASDGVLSPTALVQLAAENGVDVLALTDHDCTDGHAEAVAAAAEAGIRFIPGIEISVSWHKRLIHVVGLGVDGNNSEMQQGLVDLRAKRTQRAEEIGAKFTKIGMPDVYEGACALADGVVSRSHFAMYLVQQGVVKDVQQAFKKYLQQGKRCYVGCEWASLEDALKWIHGAGGQAVVAHPARYKMSRTLFREFLIDFKVLGGVGIEVACSSHNLEEATQMAAYAQEMGLLASAGSDFHSPDNTWAKLGRVHPLPEGCQPIWKDWD
;
A
#
# COMPACT_ATOMS: atom_id res chain seq x y z
N MET A 1 24.03 -29.29 23.34
CA MET A 1 23.62 -29.20 21.93
C MET A 1 22.63 -28.06 21.87
N GLY A 2 23.07 -26.89 21.39
CA GLY A 2 22.21 -25.72 21.32
C GLY A 2 21.14 -25.93 20.26
N ASN A 3 19.89 -25.82 20.67
CA ASN A 3 18.74 -25.77 19.78
C ASN A 3 18.90 -24.52 18.91
N LYS A 4 19.45 -24.61 17.69
CA LYS A 4 19.34 -23.55 16.70
C LYS A 4 17.86 -23.47 16.36
N ALA A 5 17.18 -22.43 16.85
CA ALA A 5 15.86 -22.07 16.35
C ALA A 5 15.96 -22.00 14.81
N LEU A 6 15.04 -22.67 14.13
CA LEU A 6 14.92 -22.53 12.68
C LEU A 6 14.76 -21.04 12.37
N PRO A 7 15.42 -20.52 11.32
CA PRO A 7 15.24 -19.12 10.94
C PRO A 7 13.74 -18.87 10.74
N SER A 8 13.22 -17.82 11.37
CA SER A 8 11.84 -17.41 11.18
C SER A 8 11.67 -16.90 9.75
N ILE A 9 10.65 -17.41 9.04
CA ILE A 9 10.30 -16.94 7.68
C ILE A 9 9.98 -15.43 7.74
N CYS A 10 10.64 -14.66 6.89
CA CYS A 10 10.45 -13.22 6.79
C CYS A 10 9.37 -12.90 5.74
N TYR A 11 8.24 -12.38 6.19
CA TYR A 11 7.14 -11.93 5.35
C TYR A 11 7.18 -10.40 5.18
N ASP A 12 7.04 -9.94 3.94
CA ASP A 12 6.76 -8.54 3.62
C ASP A 12 5.59 -8.49 2.63
N LEU A 13 4.39 -8.24 3.15
CA LEU A 13 3.14 -8.39 2.41
C LEU A 13 2.55 -7.05 1.94
N HIS A 14 3.38 -5.97 1.92
CA HIS A 14 2.97 -4.67 1.43
C HIS A 14 4.18 -3.93 0.85
N SER A 15 4.23 -3.83 -0.48
CA SER A 15 5.30 -3.13 -1.19
C SER A 15 4.81 -2.58 -2.54
N HIS A 16 5.49 -1.54 -3.04
CA HIS A 16 5.14 -0.86 -4.27
C HIS A 16 6.28 -0.82 -5.26
N SER A 17 5.96 -1.01 -6.53
CA SER A 17 6.87 -0.89 -7.67
C SER A 17 6.58 0.34 -8.53
N SER A 18 7.35 0.53 -9.59
CA SER A 18 7.12 1.58 -10.58
C SER A 18 5.82 1.39 -11.39
N ALA A 19 5.18 0.22 -11.29
CA ALA A 19 3.85 0.03 -11.86
C ALA A 19 2.79 0.92 -11.19
N SER A 20 3.05 1.42 -9.96
CA SER A 20 2.22 2.45 -9.31
C SER A 20 3.05 3.67 -8.91
N ASP A 21 3.58 3.75 -7.71
CA ASP A 21 4.33 4.90 -7.20
C ASP A 21 5.58 4.54 -6.37
N GLY A 22 6.01 3.29 -6.46
CA GLY A 22 7.36 2.90 -6.08
C GLY A 22 8.40 3.36 -7.13
N VAL A 23 9.67 3.41 -6.75
CA VAL A 23 10.75 3.85 -7.65
C VAL A 23 11.49 2.69 -8.32
N LEU A 24 11.30 1.46 -7.85
CA LEU A 24 11.94 0.27 -8.42
C LEU A 24 11.00 -0.47 -9.36
N SER A 25 11.54 -0.99 -10.47
CA SER A 25 10.77 -1.95 -11.28
C SER A 25 10.38 -3.18 -10.44
N PRO A 26 9.32 -3.92 -10.81
CA PRO A 26 8.97 -5.16 -10.11
C PRO A 26 10.14 -6.12 -9.93
N THR A 27 10.98 -6.29 -10.96
CA THR A 27 12.21 -7.10 -10.89
C THR A 27 13.19 -6.58 -9.85
N ALA A 28 13.51 -5.29 -9.88
CA ALA A 28 14.47 -4.69 -8.95
C ALA A 28 13.95 -4.73 -7.49
N LEU A 29 12.64 -4.56 -7.30
CA LEU A 29 11.99 -4.69 -5.99
C LEU A 29 12.16 -6.10 -5.42
N VAL A 30 11.87 -7.12 -6.23
CA VAL A 30 12.00 -8.53 -5.83
C VAL A 30 13.45 -8.89 -5.49
N GLN A 31 14.40 -8.46 -6.32
CA GLN A 31 15.81 -8.68 -6.07
C GLN A 31 16.26 -8.04 -4.75
N LEU A 32 15.89 -6.78 -4.52
CA LEU A 32 16.20 -6.09 -3.26
C LEU A 32 15.55 -6.76 -2.05
N ALA A 33 14.32 -7.28 -2.19
CA ALA A 33 13.66 -8.04 -1.13
C ALA A 33 14.43 -9.30 -0.77
N ALA A 34 14.87 -10.07 -1.77
CA ALA A 34 15.68 -11.28 -1.57
C ALA A 34 17.02 -10.95 -0.91
N GLU A 35 17.72 -9.89 -1.36
CA GLU A 35 18.97 -9.41 -0.76
C GLU A 35 18.79 -9.00 0.72
N ASN A 36 17.63 -8.49 1.07
CA ASN A 36 17.29 -8.13 2.45
C ASN A 36 16.81 -9.31 3.31
N GLY A 37 16.74 -10.53 2.75
CA GLY A 37 16.34 -11.74 3.43
C GLY A 37 14.83 -11.90 3.59
N VAL A 38 14.04 -11.33 2.69
CA VAL A 38 12.60 -11.59 2.59
C VAL A 38 12.39 -12.96 1.95
N ASP A 39 11.64 -13.84 2.61
CA ASP A 39 11.30 -15.16 2.10
C ASP A 39 9.97 -15.15 1.33
N VAL A 40 9.03 -14.29 1.75
CA VAL A 40 7.69 -14.16 1.16
C VAL A 40 7.38 -12.69 0.94
N LEU A 41 7.23 -12.30 -0.34
CA LEU A 41 6.96 -10.92 -0.75
C LEU A 41 5.59 -10.81 -1.41
N ALA A 42 4.79 -9.79 -1.06
CA ALA A 42 3.65 -9.36 -1.87
C ALA A 42 3.96 -8.04 -2.57
N LEU A 43 3.64 -7.96 -3.85
CA LEU A 43 3.56 -6.71 -4.60
C LEU A 43 2.12 -6.22 -4.57
N THR A 44 1.91 -5.03 -4.02
CA THR A 44 0.58 -4.47 -3.73
C THR A 44 0.43 -3.07 -4.30
N ASP A 45 0.79 -2.89 -5.57
CA ASP A 45 0.70 -1.62 -6.27
C ASP A 45 -0.68 -0.98 -6.17
N HIS A 46 -0.72 0.34 -6.09
CA HIS A 46 -1.96 1.11 -5.96
C HIS A 46 -2.86 0.98 -7.17
N ASP A 47 -4.05 0.39 -6.99
CA ASP A 47 -5.11 0.23 -8.01
C ASP A 47 -4.60 -0.37 -9.33
N CYS A 48 -3.55 -1.21 -9.26
CA CYS A 48 -2.83 -1.76 -10.41
C CYS A 48 -2.28 -3.16 -10.10
N THR A 49 -2.31 -4.05 -11.10
CA THR A 49 -1.71 -5.41 -11.05
C THR A 49 -0.72 -5.64 -12.18
N ASP A 50 -0.38 -4.59 -12.93
CA ASP A 50 0.43 -4.68 -14.16
C ASP A 50 1.85 -5.21 -13.89
N GLY A 51 2.39 -5.00 -12.67
CA GLY A 51 3.69 -5.50 -12.23
C GLY A 51 3.76 -7.00 -11.90
N HIS A 52 2.63 -7.71 -11.80
CA HIS A 52 2.60 -9.09 -11.28
C HIS A 52 3.40 -10.07 -12.14
N ALA A 53 3.25 -10.03 -13.47
CA ALA A 53 3.93 -10.98 -14.36
C ALA A 53 5.46 -10.88 -14.26
N GLU A 54 5.98 -9.65 -14.20
CA GLU A 54 7.40 -9.38 -14.02
C GLU A 54 7.88 -9.82 -12.64
N ALA A 55 7.12 -9.50 -11.57
CA ALA A 55 7.48 -9.89 -10.21
C ALA A 55 7.47 -11.41 -10.00
N VAL A 56 6.52 -12.15 -10.60
CA VAL A 56 6.48 -13.62 -10.56
C VAL A 56 7.75 -14.22 -11.18
N ALA A 57 8.15 -13.72 -12.34
CA ALA A 57 9.36 -14.21 -13.01
C ALA A 57 10.61 -13.94 -12.17
N ALA A 58 10.76 -12.71 -11.65
CA ALA A 58 11.86 -12.32 -10.80
C ALA A 58 11.93 -13.11 -9.49
N ALA A 59 10.78 -13.38 -8.85
CA ALA A 59 10.72 -14.15 -7.61
C ALA A 59 11.13 -15.62 -7.81
N ALA A 60 10.75 -16.22 -8.94
CA ALA A 60 11.22 -17.57 -9.29
C ALA A 60 12.73 -17.63 -9.46
N GLU A 61 13.35 -16.61 -10.07
CA GLU A 61 14.80 -16.51 -10.21
C GLU A 61 15.51 -16.25 -8.89
N ALA A 62 14.92 -15.39 -8.02
CA ALA A 62 15.47 -15.05 -6.72
C ALA A 62 15.25 -16.13 -5.66
N GLY A 63 14.38 -17.11 -5.90
CA GLY A 63 14.08 -18.21 -4.97
C GLY A 63 13.24 -17.77 -3.75
N ILE A 64 12.45 -16.69 -3.88
CA ILE A 64 11.51 -16.26 -2.85
C ILE A 64 10.06 -16.55 -3.27
N ARG A 65 9.17 -16.72 -2.28
CA ARG A 65 7.75 -16.90 -2.55
C ARG A 65 7.10 -15.55 -2.88
N PHE A 66 6.40 -15.48 -4.01
CA PHE A 66 5.64 -14.30 -4.41
C PHE A 66 4.14 -14.49 -4.14
N ILE A 67 3.53 -13.45 -3.57
CA ILE A 67 2.08 -13.35 -3.36
C ILE A 67 1.57 -12.22 -4.24
N PRO A 68 0.76 -12.48 -5.29
CA PRO A 68 0.13 -11.43 -6.06
C PRO A 68 -0.85 -10.65 -5.19
N GLY A 69 -0.64 -9.36 -5.09
CA GLY A 69 -1.41 -8.47 -4.23
C GLY A 69 -1.83 -7.18 -4.93
N ILE A 70 -2.61 -6.39 -4.27
CA ILE A 70 -3.04 -5.06 -4.72
C ILE A 70 -3.36 -4.19 -3.52
N GLU A 71 -3.13 -2.87 -3.60
CA GLU A 71 -3.64 -1.92 -2.63
C GLU A 71 -4.71 -1.05 -3.27
N ILE A 72 -5.99 -1.30 -2.91
CA ILE A 72 -7.15 -0.60 -3.47
C ILE A 72 -7.45 0.66 -2.66
N SER A 73 -7.58 1.80 -3.38
CA SER A 73 -8.03 3.06 -2.81
C SER A 73 -9.54 3.05 -2.57
N VAL A 74 -9.96 3.30 -1.33
CA VAL A 74 -11.35 3.21 -0.87
C VAL A 74 -11.79 4.52 -0.22
N SER A 75 -13.03 4.91 -0.47
CA SER A 75 -13.73 5.97 0.25
C SER A 75 -14.71 5.39 1.26
N TRP A 76 -14.45 5.58 2.56
CA TRP A 76 -15.36 5.25 3.63
C TRP A 76 -15.67 6.49 4.47
N HIS A 77 -16.93 6.87 4.61
CA HIS A 77 -17.37 8.12 5.27
C HIS A 77 -16.55 9.35 4.83
N LYS A 78 -16.33 9.51 3.52
CA LYS A 78 -15.51 10.58 2.89
C LYS A 78 -14.04 10.58 3.31
N ARG A 79 -13.55 9.49 3.87
CA ARG A 79 -12.15 9.27 4.24
C ARG A 79 -11.49 8.33 3.24
N LEU A 80 -10.27 8.64 2.89
CA LEU A 80 -9.43 7.70 2.14
C LEU A 80 -8.94 6.61 3.07
N ILE A 81 -9.26 5.38 2.72
CA ILE A 81 -8.76 4.14 3.32
C ILE A 81 -8.09 3.34 2.22
N HIS A 82 -7.09 2.57 2.57
CA HIS A 82 -6.51 1.59 1.66
C HIS A 82 -6.82 0.18 2.15
N VAL A 83 -7.15 -0.69 1.21
CA VAL A 83 -7.38 -2.11 1.47
C VAL A 83 -6.42 -2.91 0.61
N VAL A 84 -5.57 -3.68 1.25
CA VAL A 84 -4.69 -4.64 0.58
C VAL A 84 -5.47 -5.91 0.29
N GLY A 85 -5.42 -6.38 -0.96
CA GLY A 85 -5.84 -7.71 -1.36
C GLY A 85 -4.61 -8.60 -1.52
N LEU A 86 -4.56 -9.74 -0.82
CA LEU A 86 -3.46 -10.70 -0.90
C LEU A 86 -3.93 -12.00 -1.57
N GLY A 87 -3.12 -12.54 -2.49
CA GLY A 87 -3.45 -13.76 -3.23
C GLY A 87 -4.53 -13.56 -4.30
N VAL A 88 -4.58 -12.37 -4.92
CA VAL A 88 -5.56 -12.04 -5.95
C VAL A 88 -5.17 -12.62 -7.31
N ASP A 89 -6.14 -13.09 -8.08
CA ASP A 89 -5.97 -13.27 -9.52
C ASP A 89 -5.99 -11.90 -10.20
N GLY A 90 -4.80 -11.42 -10.57
CA GLY A 90 -4.61 -10.13 -11.25
C GLY A 90 -5.36 -10.01 -12.60
N ASN A 91 -5.84 -11.12 -13.18
CA ASN A 91 -6.59 -11.13 -14.44
C ASN A 91 -8.11 -11.20 -14.22
N ASN A 92 -8.61 -11.19 -12.98
CA ASN A 92 -10.04 -11.21 -12.72
C ASN A 92 -10.74 -10.03 -13.39
N SER A 93 -11.69 -10.31 -14.27
CA SER A 93 -12.31 -9.30 -15.14
C SER A 93 -13.11 -8.23 -14.39
N GLU A 94 -13.79 -8.60 -13.30
CA GLU A 94 -14.58 -7.65 -12.49
C GLU A 94 -13.64 -6.71 -11.74
N MET A 95 -12.58 -7.23 -11.13
CA MET A 95 -11.56 -6.42 -10.48
C MET A 95 -10.90 -5.49 -11.50
N GLN A 96 -10.46 -6.00 -12.66
CA GLN A 96 -9.82 -5.19 -13.70
C GLN A 96 -10.72 -4.04 -14.18
N GLN A 97 -12.03 -4.26 -14.35
CA GLN A 97 -12.95 -3.19 -14.72
C GLN A 97 -12.99 -2.10 -13.64
N GLY A 98 -13.07 -2.47 -12.36
CA GLY A 98 -13.02 -1.51 -11.24
C GLY A 98 -11.70 -0.75 -11.18
N LEU A 99 -10.57 -1.41 -11.48
CA LEU A 99 -9.25 -0.76 -11.51
C LEU A 99 -9.13 0.23 -12.68
N VAL A 100 -9.74 -0.03 -13.83
CA VAL A 100 -9.80 0.94 -14.93
C VAL A 100 -10.48 2.23 -14.47
N ASP A 101 -11.63 2.11 -13.78
CA ASP A 101 -12.37 3.27 -13.27
C ASP A 101 -11.55 4.05 -12.21
N LEU A 102 -10.84 3.33 -11.33
CA LEU A 102 -9.96 3.96 -10.33
C LEU A 102 -8.78 4.69 -10.98
N ARG A 103 -8.15 4.10 -12.01
CA ARG A 103 -7.06 4.73 -12.75
C ARG A 103 -7.53 5.98 -13.50
N ALA A 104 -8.73 5.97 -14.08
CA ALA A 104 -9.32 7.16 -14.68
C ALA A 104 -9.51 8.30 -13.66
N LYS A 105 -10.01 7.97 -12.45
CA LYS A 105 -10.11 8.94 -11.35
C LYS A 105 -8.74 9.47 -10.89
N ARG A 106 -7.70 8.62 -10.87
CA ARG A 106 -6.33 9.07 -10.56
C ARG A 106 -5.83 10.07 -11.59
N THR A 107 -6.01 9.80 -12.88
CA THR A 107 -5.61 10.69 -13.97
C THR A 107 -6.30 12.05 -13.84
N GLN A 108 -7.62 12.05 -13.72
CA GLN A 108 -8.39 13.30 -13.53
C GLN A 108 -7.88 14.08 -12.30
N ARG A 109 -7.68 13.39 -11.18
CA ARG A 109 -7.14 14.02 -9.96
C ARG A 109 -5.75 14.62 -10.17
N ALA A 110 -4.87 13.95 -10.92
CA ALA A 110 -3.54 14.45 -11.22
C ALA A 110 -3.59 15.73 -12.06
N GLU A 111 -4.45 15.77 -13.08
CA GLU A 111 -4.70 16.99 -13.87
C GLU A 111 -5.17 18.17 -13.00
N GLU A 112 -6.11 17.92 -12.09
CA GLU A 112 -6.60 18.93 -11.16
C GLU A 112 -5.52 19.41 -10.18
N ILE A 113 -4.63 18.51 -9.70
CA ILE A 113 -3.46 18.89 -8.89
C ILE A 113 -2.52 19.77 -9.71
N GLY A 114 -2.22 19.38 -10.96
CA GLY A 114 -1.41 20.17 -11.88
C GLY A 114 -1.96 21.57 -12.10
N ALA A 115 -3.27 21.68 -12.37
CA ALA A 115 -3.93 22.97 -12.51
C ALA A 115 -3.82 23.86 -11.26
N LYS A 116 -3.82 23.26 -10.06
CA LYS A 116 -3.57 24.01 -8.81
C LYS A 116 -2.11 24.47 -8.68
N PHE A 117 -1.14 23.66 -9.11
CA PHE A 117 0.27 24.09 -9.16
C PHE A 117 0.47 25.23 -10.15
N THR A 118 -0.14 25.16 -11.33
CA THR A 118 -0.11 26.25 -12.32
C THR A 118 -0.64 27.57 -11.73
N LYS A 119 -1.76 27.53 -10.99
CA LYS A 119 -2.35 28.72 -10.32
C LYS A 119 -1.43 29.37 -9.26
N ILE A 120 -0.48 28.61 -8.73
CA ILE A 120 0.50 29.16 -7.77
C ILE A 120 1.87 29.44 -8.39
N GLY A 121 1.94 29.50 -9.74
CA GLY A 121 3.14 29.88 -10.48
C GLY A 121 4.12 28.74 -10.77
N MET A 122 3.67 27.49 -10.72
CA MET A 122 4.47 26.29 -11.00
C MET A 122 3.81 25.46 -12.14
N PRO A 123 3.84 25.93 -13.41
CA PRO A 123 3.10 25.28 -14.51
C PRO A 123 3.65 23.90 -14.88
N ASP A 124 4.96 23.66 -14.74
CA ASP A 124 5.63 22.46 -15.25
C ASP A 124 5.53 21.24 -14.29
N VAL A 125 4.84 21.41 -13.15
CA VAL A 125 4.78 20.35 -12.09
C VAL A 125 3.95 19.16 -12.53
N TYR A 126 2.93 19.34 -13.37
CA TYR A 126 2.13 18.21 -13.87
C TYR A 126 2.92 17.36 -14.87
N GLU A 127 3.52 17.99 -15.86
CA GLU A 127 4.34 17.33 -16.88
C GLU A 127 5.55 16.64 -16.24
N GLY A 128 6.17 17.30 -15.26
CA GLY A 128 7.28 16.73 -14.52
C GLY A 128 6.87 15.51 -13.67
N ALA A 129 5.70 15.53 -13.05
CA ALA A 129 5.16 14.39 -12.34
C ALA A 129 4.81 13.23 -13.30
N CYS A 130 4.25 13.54 -14.48
CA CYS A 130 3.97 12.54 -15.51
C CYS A 130 5.24 11.87 -16.02
N ALA A 131 6.32 12.62 -16.19
CA ALA A 131 7.61 12.08 -16.66
C ALA A 131 8.29 11.13 -15.66
N LEU A 132 7.89 11.13 -14.40
CA LEU A 132 8.40 10.25 -13.35
C LEU A 132 7.54 8.99 -13.15
N ALA A 133 6.37 8.90 -13.78
CA ALA A 133 5.45 7.79 -13.62
C ALA A 133 5.59 6.82 -14.81
N ASP A 134 5.77 5.54 -14.54
CA ASP A 134 5.70 4.49 -15.57
C ASP A 134 4.23 4.14 -15.91
N GLY A 135 3.30 4.55 -15.07
CA GLY A 135 1.86 4.30 -15.19
C GLY A 135 1.02 5.50 -14.79
N VAL A 136 0.13 5.32 -13.83
CA VAL A 136 -0.79 6.36 -13.37
C VAL A 136 -0.12 7.32 -12.39
N VAL A 137 -0.20 8.61 -12.67
CA VAL A 137 0.40 9.66 -11.83
C VAL A 137 -0.27 9.73 -10.47
N SER A 138 0.52 9.60 -9.40
CA SER A 138 0.10 9.74 -8.02
C SER A 138 0.63 11.04 -7.38
N ARG A 139 0.19 11.36 -6.16
CA ARG A 139 0.75 12.47 -5.39
C ARG A 139 2.23 12.29 -5.07
N SER A 140 2.70 11.05 -5.00
CA SER A 140 4.11 10.73 -4.78
C SER A 140 4.98 11.25 -5.91
N HIS A 141 4.55 11.10 -7.17
CA HIS A 141 5.26 11.63 -8.34
C HIS A 141 5.37 13.17 -8.30
N PHE A 142 4.29 13.87 -7.93
CA PHE A 142 4.35 15.32 -7.69
C PHE A 142 5.36 15.68 -6.60
N ALA A 143 5.36 14.93 -5.51
CA ALA A 143 6.30 15.16 -4.42
C ALA A 143 7.75 14.91 -4.84
N MET A 144 8.02 13.81 -5.55
CA MET A 144 9.34 13.49 -6.09
C MET A 144 9.84 14.56 -7.07
N TYR A 145 8.99 15.02 -7.99
CA TYR A 145 9.35 16.09 -8.90
C TYR A 145 9.71 17.39 -8.17
N LEU A 146 8.92 17.78 -7.15
CA LEU A 146 9.23 18.97 -6.35
C LEU A 146 10.56 18.86 -5.59
N VAL A 147 10.94 17.65 -5.16
CA VAL A 147 12.27 17.38 -4.57
C VAL A 147 13.36 17.53 -5.62
N GLN A 148 13.18 16.90 -6.79
CA GLN A 148 14.12 16.96 -7.91
C GLN A 148 14.39 18.40 -8.36
N GLN A 149 13.35 19.26 -8.36
CA GLN A 149 13.47 20.68 -8.68
C GLN A 149 13.99 21.55 -7.53
N GLY A 150 14.31 20.97 -6.38
CA GLY A 150 14.80 21.73 -5.21
C GLY A 150 13.76 22.64 -4.56
N VAL A 151 12.46 22.51 -4.89
CA VAL A 151 11.36 23.30 -4.31
C VAL A 151 11.13 22.92 -2.84
N VAL A 152 11.40 21.67 -2.51
CA VAL A 152 11.36 21.09 -1.16
C VAL A 152 12.55 20.16 -0.97
N LYS A 153 12.92 19.91 0.29
CA LYS A 153 14.08 19.06 0.63
C LYS A 153 13.81 17.56 0.56
N ASP A 154 12.55 17.15 0.78
CA ASP A 154 12.12 15.76 0.86
C ASP A 154 10.63 15.63 0.53
N VAL A 155 10.20 14.40 0.24
CA VAL A 155 8.81 14.03 -0.09
C VAL A 155 7.85 14.42 1.04
N GLN A 156 8.24 14.22 2.31
CA GLN A 156 7.39 14.57 3.46
C GLN A 156 7.08 16.07 3.49
N GLN A 157 8.08 16.91 3.18
CA GLN A 157 7.89 18.36 3.09
C GLN A 157 6.96 18.74 1.94
N ALA A 158 7.03 18.05 0.78
CA ALA A 158 6.11 18.28 -0.34
C ALA A 158 4.66 18.02 0.08
N PHE A 159 4.40 16.90 0.74
CA PHE A 159 3.07 16.60 1.26
C PHE A 159 2.60 17.64 2.27
N LYS A 160 3.41 17.95 3.27
CA LYS A 160 3.08 18.93 4.32
C LYS A 160 2.81 20.32 3.79
N LYS A 161 3.50 20.74 2.72
CA LYS A 161 3.39 22.10 2.16
C LYS A 161 2.29 22.23 1.11
N TYR A 162 2.07 21.20 0.27
CA TYR A 162 1.24 21.29 -0.93
C TYR A 162 0.15 20.22 -1.07
N LEU A 163 0.43 18.94 -0.75
CA LEU A 163 -0.31 17.80 -1.28
C LEU A 163 -1.24 17.10 -0.28
N GLN A 164 -1.05 17.26 1.03
CA GLN A 164 -1.94 16.67 2.03
C GLN A 164 -3.24 17.47 2.18
N GLN A 165 -4.25 16.85 2.77
CA GLN A 165 -5.56 17.48 3.01
C GLN A 165 -5.44 18.85 3.69
N GLY A 166 -6.19 19.83 3.16
CA GLY A 166 -6.15 21.22 3.62
C GLY A 166 -5.02 22.07 3.04
N LYS A 167 -4.16 21.51 2.18
CA LYS A 167 -3.08 22.26 1.51
C LYS A 167 -3.50 22.76 0.13
N ARG A 168 -2.73 23.75 -0.40
CA ARG A 168 -3.11 24.52 -1.60
C ARG A 168 -3.34 23.69 -2.85
N CYS A 169 -2.55 22.61 -3.04
CA CYS A 169 -2.64 21.74 -4.21
C CYS A 169 -3.32 20.40 -3.90
N TYR A 170 -3.92 20.27 -2.72
CA TYR A 170 -4.71 19.09 -2.41
C TYR A 170 -5.99 19.02 -3.26
N VAL A 171 -6.25 17.86 -3.83
CA VAL A 171 -7.49 17.50 -4.50
C VAL A 171 -8.05 16.27 -3.82
N GLY A 172 -9.30 16.33 -3.35
CA GLY A 172 -10.06 15.16 -2.88
C GLY A 172 -10.43 14.28 -4.06
N CYS A 173 -10.69 13.01 -3.81
CA CYS A 173 -11.22 12.10 -4.81
C CYS A 173 -12.17 11.13 -4.11
N GLU A 174 -13.26 10.78 -4.77
CA GLU A 174 -14.14 9.71 -4.34
C GLU A 174 -13.71 8.41 -5.05
N TRP A 175 -13.12 7.52 -4.27
CA TRP A 175 -12.56 6.25 -4.72
C TRP A 175 -13.65 5.17 -4.83
N ALA A 176 -13.26 3.89 -4.89
CA ALA A 176 -14.20 2.79 -4.76
C ALA A 176 -14.94 2.83 -3.40
N SER A 177 -16.13 2.28 -3.34
CA SER A 177 -16.76 1.98 -2.05
C SER A 177 -16.00 0.84 -1.34
N LEU A 178 -16.16 0.73 -0.03
CA LEU A 178 -15.59 -0.40 0.71
C LEU A 178 -16.18 -1.73 0.21
N GLU A 179 -17.46 -1.74 -0.09
CA GLU A 179 -18.18 -2.91 -0.63
C GLU A 179 -17.63 -3.35 -1.98
N ASP A 180 -17.44 -2.43 -2.94
CA ASP A 180 -16.88 -2.75 -4.24
C ASP A 180 -15.47 -3.31 -4.13
N ALA A 181 -14.60 -2.66 -3.33
CA ALA A 181 -13.22 -3.10 -3.15
C ALA A 181 -13.13 -4.52 -2.58
N LEU A 182 -13.93 -4.84 -1.55
CA LEU A 182 -13.94 -6.17 -0.97
C LEU A 182 -14.54 -7.20 -1.95
N LYS A 183 -15.59 -6.83 -2.69
CA LYS A 183 -16.16 -7.69 -3.73
C LYS A 183 -15.15 -8.04 -4.81
N TRP A 184 -14.35 -7.07 -5.28
CA TRP A 184 -13.30 -7.31 -6.26
C TRP A 184 -12.20 -8.22 -5.73
N ILE A 185 -11.72 -7.97 -4.50
CA ILE A 185 -10.68 -8.81 -3.86
C ILE A 185 -11.17 -10.25 -3.70
N HIS A 186 -12.39 -10.45 -3.19
CA HIS A 186 -12.95 -11.79 -3.00
C HIS A 186 -13.24 -12.48 -4.34
N GLY A 187 -13.82 -11.76 -5.31
CA GLY A 187 -14.06 -12.26 -6.66
C GLY A 187 -12.79 -12.71 -7.37
N ALA A 188 -11.65 -12.09 -7.04
CA ALA A 188 -10.31 -12.47 -7.49
C ALA A 188 -9.65 -13.56 -6.61
N GLY A 189 -10.35 -14.15 -5.64
CA GLY A 189 -9.85 -15.22 -4.76
C GLY A 189 -8.95 -14.74 -3.62
N GLY A 190 -8.81 -13.43 -3.42
CA GLY A 190 -7.90 -12.83 -2.45
C GLY A 190 -8.48 -12.67 -1.05
N GLN A 191 -7.58 -12.35 -0.12
CA GLN A 191 -7.87 -12.01 1.27
C GLN A 191 -7.74 -10.49 1.46
N ALA A 192 -8.82 -9.83 1.96
CA ALA A 192 -8.83 -8.40 2.18
C ALA A 192 -8.23 -8.04 3.57
N VAL A 193 -7.32 -7.06 3.57
CA VAL A 193 -6.57 -6.59 4.75
C VAL A 193 -6.64 -5.07 4.83
N VAL A 194 -6.92 -4.51 6.00
CA VAL A 194 -6.82 -3.05 6.23
C VAL A 194 -5.34 -2.64 6.22
N ALA A 195 -4.95 -1.76 5.28
CA ALA A 195 -3.59 -1.27 5.15
C ALA A 195 -3.24 -0.19 6.19
N HIS A 196 -2.02 -0.21 6.72
CA HIS A 196 -1.40 0.81 7.61
C HIS A 196 -2.39 1.60 8.51
N PRO A 197 -3.23 0.92 9.33
CA PRO A 197 -4.39 1.50 10.00
C PRO A 197 -4.06 2.62 11.00
N ALA A 198 -2.88 2.65 11.61
CA ALA A 198 -2.51 3.71 12.54
C ALA A 198 -2.33 5.09 11.85
N ARG A 199 -2.20 5.12 10.51
CA ARG A 199 -2.16 6.39 9.74
C ARG A 199 -3.53 7.07 9.65
N TYR A 200 -4.63 6.37 9.93
CA TYR A 200 -5.97 6.94 9.85
C TYR A 200 -6.30 7.74 11.10
N LYS A 201 -6.49 9.05 10.93
CA LYS A 201 -6.87 9.94 12.03
C LYS A 201 -8.35 9.76 12.35
N MET A 202 -8.68 8.68 13.05
CA MET A 202 -10.03 8.34 13.50
C MET A 202 -10.10 8.28 15.03
N SER A 203 -11.26 8.60 15.59
CA SER A 203 -11.54 8.26 16.99
C SER A 203 -11.62 6.74 17.15
N ARG A 204 -11.39 6.23 18.36
CA ARG A 204 -11.50 4.79 18.65
C ARG A 204 -12.88 4.23 18.26
N THR A 205 -13.95 4.99 18.50
CA THR A 205 -15.32 4.59 18.14
C THR A 205 -15.49 4.47 16.64
N LEU A 206 -15.07 5.50 15.88
CA LEU A 206 -15.17 5.52 14.43
C LEU A 206 -14.31 4.42 13.78
N PHE A 207 -13.14 4.14 14.35
CA PHE A 207 -12.29 3.07 13.83
C PHE A 207 -12.89 1.67 14.07
N ARG A 208 -13.55 1.45 15.22
CA ARG A 208 -14.30 0.21 15.47
C ARG A 208 -15.49 0.06 14.52
N GLU A 209 -16.23 1.13 14.26
CA GLU A 209 -17.32 1.15 13.27
C GLU A 209 -16.79 0.73 11.90
N PHE A 210 -15.67 1.30 11.46
CA PHE A 210 -15.02 0.91 10.21
C PHE A 210 -14.63 -0.58 10.20
N LEU A 211 -14.02 -1.10 11.26
CA LEU A 211 -13.65 -2.52 11.34
C LEU A 211 -14.85 -3.46 11.35
N ILE A 212 -15.99 -3.03 11.94
CA ILE A 212 -17.24 -3.79 11.89
C ILE A 212 -17.76 -3.85 10.46
N ASP A 213 -17.85 -2.71 9.75
CA ASP A 213 -18.29 -2.66 8.36
C ASP A 213 -17.36 -3.51 7.47
N PHE A 214 -16.04 -3.35 7.63
CA PHE A 214 -15.04 -4.12 6.90
C PHE A 214 -15.23 -5.63 7.10
N LYS A 215 -15.44 -6.06 8.33
CA LYS A 215 -15.64 -7.48 8.67
C LYS A 215 -16.97 -8.02 8.13
N VAL A 216 -18.06 -7.25 8.22
CA VAL A 216 -19.39 -7.63 7.69
C VAL A 216 -19.31 -7.85 6.18
N LEU A 217 -18.50 -7.06 5.47
CA LEU A 217 -18.26 -7.20 4.04
C LEU A 217 -17.24 -8.30 3.69
N GLY A 218 -16.76 -9.07 4.68
CA GLY A 218 -15.87 -10.21 4.49
C GLY A 218 -14.37 -9.89 4.65
N GLY A 219 -14.00 -8.71 5.11
CA GLY A 219 -12.61 -8.38 5.42
C GLY A 219 -12.05 -9.29 6.52
N VAL A 220 -10.85 -9.83 6.33
CA VAL A 220 -10.28 -10.88 7.17
C VAL A 220 -9.03 -10.47 7.95
N GLY A 221 -8.34 -9.41 7.54
CA GLY A 221 -7.05 -9.02 8.13
C GLY A 221 -6.88 -7.54 8.38
N ILE A 222 -5.87 -7.22 9.17
CA ILE A 222 -5.42 -5.86 9.46
C ILE A 222 -3.90 -5.85 9.54
N GLU A 223 -3.23 -4.85 8.99
CA GLU A 223 -1.80 -4.65 9.20
C GLU A 223 -1.52 -4.27 10.64
N VAL A 224 -0.82 -5.14 11.33
CA VAL A 224 -0.36 -4.92 12.70
C VAL A 224 1.08 -4.42 12.69
N ALA A 225 1.95 -5.08 11.95
CA ALA A 225 3.33 -4.68 11.75
C ALA A 225 3.49 -3.97 10.40
N CYS A 226 3.67 -2.66 10.45
CA CYS A 226 3.94 -1.84 9.28
C CYS A 226 5.08 -0.88 9.61
N SER A 227 5.92 -0.53 8.61
CA SER A 227 7.05 0.39 8.85
C SER A 227 6.60 1.77 9.34
N SER A 228 5.37 2.17 9.04
CA SER A 228 4.77 3.42 9.52
C SER A 228 4.24 3.35 10.95
N HIS A 229 4.21 2.16 11.57
CA HIS A 229 3.76 1.96 12.95
C HIS A 229 4.95 1.92 13.91
N ASN A 230 4.86 2.65 15.00
CA ASN A 230 5.73 2.43 16.14
C ASN A 230 5.23 1.23 16.99
N LEU A 231 6.00 0.83 18.00
CA LEU A 231 5.63 -0.34 18.85
C LEU A 231 4.30 -0.18 19.59
N GLU A 232 3.96 1.03 20.02
CA GLU A 232 2.68 1.31 20.70
C GLU A 232 1.51 1.18 19.72
N GLU A 233 1.65 1.73 18.52
CA GLU A 233 0.67 1.59 17.44
C GLU A 233 0.50 0.13 17.01
N ALA A 234 1.59 -0.62 16.83
CA ALA A 234 1.53 -2.05 16.53
C ALA A 234 0.80 -2.83 17.63
N THR A 235 1.07 -2.54 18.91
CA THR A 235 0.36 -3.14 20.05
C THR A 235 -1.13 -2.79 20.03
N GLN A 236 -1.46 -1.55 19.69
CA GLN A 236 -2.87 -1.12 19.56
C GLN A 236 -3.59 -1.83 18.41
N MET A 237 -2.93 -1.97 17.25
CA MET A 237 -3.51 -2.69 16.10
C MET A 237 -3.66 -4.19 16.40
N ALA A 238 -2.72 -4.79 17.13
CA ALA A 238 -2.83 -6.16 17.63
C ALA A 238 -4.05 -6.33 18.55
N ALA A 239 -4.31 -5.38 19.45
CA ALA A 239 -5.50 -5.41 20.30
C ALA A 239 -6.80 -5.34 19.48
N TYR A 240 -6.86 -4.50 18.43
CA TYR A 240 -8.01 -4.48 17.52
C TYR A 240 -8.14 -5.79 16.73
N ALA A 241 -7.03 -6.36 16.23
CA ALA A 241 -7.06 -7.65 15.54
C ALA A 241 -7.67 -8.74 16.44
N GLN A 242 -7.24 -8.83 17.70
CA GLN A 242 -7.76 -9.78 18.68
C GLN A 242 -9.23 -9.51 19.04
N GLU A 243 -9.58 -8.25 19.33
CA GLU A 243 -10.96 -7.82 19.69
C GLU A 243 -11.94 -8.16 18.56
N MET A 244 -11.56 -7.92 17.30
CA MET A 244 -12.41 -8.12 16.14
C MET A 244 -12.30 -9.53 15.54
N GLY A 245 -11.38 -10.38 16.01
CA GLY A 245 -11.10 -11.68 15.42
C GLY A 245 -10.59 -11.57 13.98
N LEU A 246 -9.75 -10.56 13.71
CA LEU A 246 -9.06 -10.35 12.44
C LEU A 246 -7.67 -11.00 12.49
N LEU A 247 -7.19 -11.43 11.34
CA LEU A 247 -5.82 -11.91 11.17
C LEU A 247 -4.85 -10.73 11.11
N ALA A 248 -3.63 -10.93 11.58
CA ALA A 248 -2.58 -9.93 11.57
C ALA A 248 -1.71 -10.06 10.32
N SER A 249 -1.54 -8.97 9.59
CA SER A 249 -0.61 -8.85 8.47
C SER A 249 0.61 -8.03 8.85
N ALA A 250 1.69 -8.21 8.08
CA ALA A 250 2.95 -7.49 8.20
C ALA A 250 3.43 -7.04 6.81
N GLY A 251 3.82 -5.77 6.67
CA GLY A 251 4.35 -5.24 5.42
C GLY A 251 5.10 -3.93 5.63
N SER A 252 6.09 -3.68 4.77
CA SER A 252 6.94 -2.50 4.91
C SER A 252 6.30 -1.23 4.38
N ASP A 253 5.33 -1.33 3.48
CA ASP A 253 4.82 -0.20 2.69
C ASP A 253 5.97 0.51 1.95
N PHE A 254 6.89 -0.30 1.40
CA PHE A 254 8.09 0.17 0.74
C PHE A 254 7.76 0.81 -0.61
N HIS A 255 8.33 2.01 -0.84
CA HIS A 255 8.22 2.73 -2.11
C HIS A 255 9.59 3.09 -2.71
N SER A 256 10.63 3.28 -1.86
CA SER A 256 11.94 3.75 -2.31
C SER A 256 13.04 3.33 -1.34
N PRO A 257 14.23 2.94 -1.84
CA PRO A 257 15.40 2.68 -0.99
C PRO A 257 15.89 3.94 -0.25
N ASP A 258 15.55 5.14 -0.74
CA ASP A 258 15.87 6.41 -0.09
C ASP A 258 15.03 6.67 1.16
N ASN A 259 13.92 5.94 1.35
CA ASN A 259 13.14 5.99 2.57
C ASN A 259 13.86 5.29 3.72
N THR A 260 14.36 6.05 4.67
CA THR A 260 15.10 5.50 5.81
C THR A 260 14.22 4.75 6.81
N TRP A 261 12.92 4.99 6.80
CA TRP A 261 11.95 4.42 7.75
C TRP A 261 11.18 3.20 7.19
N ALA A 262 11.08 3.02 5.88
CA ALA A 262 10.42 1.88 5.23
C ALA A 262 11.45 1.09 4.42
N LYS A 263 11.84 -0.07 4.90
CA LYS A 263 12.80 -0.97 4.24
C LYS A 263 12.20 -2.35 4.10
N LEU A 264 12.36 -2.98 2.94
CA LEU A 264 11.91 -4.34 2.68
C LEU A 264 12.45 -5.31 3.74
N GLY A 265 11.56 -6.14 4.27
CA GLY A 265 11.87 -7.14 5.30
C GLY A 265 12.18 -6.56 6.69
N ARG A 266 12.04 -5.25 6.90
CA ARG A 266 12.36 -4.58 8.17
C ARG A 266 11.11 -4.06 8.87
N VAL A 267 10.20 -4.98 9.19
CA VAL A 267 9.02 -4.70 10.02
C VAL A 267 9.18 -5.36 11.39
N HIS A 268 8.49 -4.80 12.39
CA HIS A 268 8.49 -5.41 13.72
C HIS A 268 7.83 -6.80 13.67
N PRO A 269 8.29 -7.75 14.47
CA PRO A 269 7.57 -9.02 14.65
C PRO A 269 6.13 -8.74 15.09
N LEU A 270 5.20 -9.62 14.69
CA LEU A 270 3.83 -9.56 15.18
C LEU A 270 3.80 -9.70 16.71
N PRO A 271 3.06 -8.84 17.44
CA PRO A 271 2.89 -8.99 18.88
C PRO A 271 2.28 -10.35 19.25
N GLU A 272 2.61 -10.82 20.46
CA GLU A 272 2.10 -12.08 20.97
C GLU A 272 0.57 -12.14 20.98
N GLY A 273 0.00 -13.31 20.68
CA GLY A 273 -1.45 -13.52 20.58
C GLY A 273 -2.08 -13.14 19.25
N CYS A 274 -1.35 -12.54 18.32
CA CYS A 274 -1.83 -12.32 16.95
C CYS A 274 -1.84 -13.64 16.16
N GLN A 275 -2.91 -13.86 15.39
CA GLN A 275 -2.95 -14.92 14.40
C GLN A 275 -2.50 -14.35 13.05
N PRO A 276 -1.37 -14.82 12.47
CA PRO A 276 -0.87 -14.28 11.21
C PRO A 276 -1.80 -14.65 10.05
N ILE A 277 -1.91 -13.74 9.05
CA ILE A 277 -2.76 -13.97 7.88
C ILE A 277 -2.28 -15.16 7.04
N TRP A 278 -1.00 -15.46 7.10
CA TRP A 278 -0.36 -16.58 6.40
C TRP A 278 -0.41 -17.91 7.16
N LYS A 279 -1.20 -18.01 8.26
CA LYS A 279 -1.25 -19.22 9.10
C LYS A 279 -1.68 -20.49 8.36
N ASP A 280 -2.49 -20.32 7.32
CA ASP A 280 -3.03 -21.42 6.50
C ASP A 280 -2.48 -21.38 5.05
N TRP A 281 -1.37 -20.67 4.81
CA TRP A 281 -0.71 -20.64 3.52
C TRP A 281 0.29 -21.78 3.42
N ASP A 282 0.03 -22.73 2.52
CA ASP A 282 0.91 -23.89 2.22
C ASP A 282 2.12 -23.47 1.36
#